data_f0d86e7d88aa945f1e69b9ece7c7dc2c
#
_entry.id   f0d86e7d88aa945f1e69b9ece7c7dc2c
#
_cell.length_a   1.000
_cell.length_b   1.000
_cell.length_c   1.000
_cell.angle_alpha   90.00
_cell.angle_beta   90.00
_cell.angle_gamma   90.00
#
_symmetry.space_group_name_H-M   'P 1'
#
loop_
_entity.id
_entity.type
_entity.pdbx_description
1 polymer ?
#
loop_
_entity_poly.entity_id
_entity_poly.type
_entity_poly.pdbx_seq_one_letter_code
_entity_poly.pdbx_strand_id
1 'polypeptide(L)'
;GSGKSQTTRRVSLILRDMGYRVAAIRHPMPYGNLVKQKVQRFATYDDLTKQECTIEEREEYEPHIDNGVIVYAGVDYEAILRQAEQEVDIVLWDGGNNDFSFYVSDLSIVVADPHRPGHEVSFHPGETNVRLADVFVINKVDTALPENVISVRDNLHSLNPTATIIEAASPLFVDDPEAIRGKRVLVIEDGPTLTHGGMAYGAGWVAARRFGAAEIVDPRPFAVGSIIDTYRKYPKTGTILPAMGYGDEMVKDLEKTINNAKVDMVVSGTPIDLTRIIKVNKPMQRVRYELQEIGKPTLEDILKQKFGKK
;
A
#
# COMPACT_ATOMS: atom_id res chain seq x y z
N GLY A 1 -6.45 2.62 1.58
CA GLY A 1 -6.34 1.69 0.58
C GLY A 1 -7.00 1.81 -0.77
N SER A 2 -6.96 2.97 -1.48
CA SER A 2 -7.48 3.07 -2.88
C SER A 2 -6.60 2.32 -3.91
N GLY A 3 -5.34 2.04 -3.56
CA GLY A 3 -4.37 1.41 -4.46
C GLY A 3 -3.27 2.35 -4.98
N LYS A 4 -3.05 3.48 -4.32
CA LYS A 4 -1.96 4.41 -4.69
C LYS A 4 -0.61 3.71 -4.76
N SER A 5 -0.20 3.03 -3.69
CA SER A 5 1.11 2.37 -3.62
C SER A 5 1.29 1.29 -4.70
N GLN A 6 0.24 0.51 -5.05
CA GLN A 6 0.34 -0.43 -6.16
C GLN A 6 0.42 0.29 -7.53
N THR A 7 -0.28 1.42 -7.68
CA THR A 7 -0.17 2.24 -8.90
C THR A 7 1.24 2.83 -9.03
N THR A 8 1.81 3.36 -7.94
CA THR A 8 3.18 3.88 -7.93
C THR A 8 4.19 2.78 -8.28
N ARG A 9 4.04 1.57 -7.73
CA ARG A 9 4.88 0.42 -8.10
C ARG A 9 4.75 0.08 -9.59
N ARG A 10 3.52 0.02 -10.12
CA ARG A 10 3.29 -0.25 -11.55
C ARG A 10 3.96 0.80 -12.44
N VAL A 11 3.79 2.08 -12.11
CA VAL A 11 4.44 3.20 -12.82
C VAL A 11 5.97 3.09 -12.75
N SER A 12 6.52 2.80 -11.57
CA SER A 12 7.98 2.68 -11.40
C SER A 12 8.56 1.53 -12.23
N LEU A 13 7.88 0.38 -12.31
CA LEU A 13 8.31 -0.75 -13.11
C LEU A 13 8.29 -0.42 -14.61
N ILE A 14 7.22 0.20 -15.11
CA ILE A 14 7.13 0.62 -16.51
C ILE A 14 8.27 1.59 -16.86
N LEU A 15 8.51 2.60 -16.02
CA LEU A 15 9.59 3.57 -16.26
C LEU A 15 10.97 2.91 -16.25
N ARG A 16 11.20 1.95 -15.37
CA ARG A 16 12.44 1.16 -15.36
C ARG A 16 12.59 0.30 -16.61
N ASP A 17 11.51 -0.33 -17.08
CA ASP A 17 11.52 -1.09 -18.34
C ASP A 17 11.79 -0.19 -19.56
N MET A 18 11.41 1.10 -19.46
CA MET A 18 11.77 2.13 -20.44
C MET A 18 13.24 2.60 -20.31
N GLY A 19 14.00 2.10 -19.32
CA GLY A 19 15.41 2.40 -19.09
C GLY A 19 15.69 3.60 -18.19
N TYR A 20 14.71 4.09 -17.44
CA TYR A 20 14.89 5.20 -16.48
C TYR A 20 15.31 4.69 -15.10
N ARG A 21 16.17 5.45 -14.42
CA ARG A 21 16.42 5.33 -12.99
C ARG A 21 15.32 6.07 -12.27
N VAL A 22 14.68 5.43 -11.29
CA VAL A 22 13.48 5.95 -10.63
C VAL A 22 13.67 5.96 -9.11
N ALA A 23 13.22 7.02 -8.46
CA ALA A 23 13.04 7.08 -7.02
C ALA A 23 11.59 7.43 -6.67
N ALA A 24 11.08 6.84 -5.58
CA ALA A 24 9.82 7.23 -4.97
C ALA A 24 10.10 8.17 -3.79
N ILE A 25 9.37 9.27 -3.69
CA ILE A 25 9.45 10.21 -2.58
C ILE A 25 8.14 10.17 -1.79
N ARG A 26 8.26 10.02 -0.48
CA ARG A 26 7.15 10.01 0.46
C ARG A 26 7.33 11.05 1.56
N HIS A 27 6.23 11.49 2.15
CA HIS A 27 6.30 12.24 3.40
C HIS A 27 6.79 11.32 4.53
N PRO A 28 7.46 11.86 5.56
CA PRO A 28 7.92 11.05 6.69
C PRO A 28 6.73 10.65 7.56
N MET A 29 6.86 9.52 8.24
CA MET A 29 5.96 9.20 9.35
C MET A 29 6.46 9.85 10.63
N PRO A 30 5.60 10.49 11.45
CA PRO A 30 6.02 11.31 12.58
C PRO A 30 6.32 10.48 13.84
N TYR A 31 6.89 9.28 13.70
CA TYR A 31 7.14 8.36 14.81
C TYR A 31 8.54 8.48 15.40
N GLY A 32 9.43 9.20 14.72
CA GLY A 32 10.83 9.33 15.11
C GLY A 32 11.26 10.77 15.38
N ASN A 33 12.58 10.97 15.37
CA ASN A 33 13.17 12.28 15.51
C ASN A 33 13.19 13.01 14.16
N LEU A 34 12.33 14.00 13.97
CA LEU A 34 12.18 14.75 12.72
C LEU A 34 13.47 15.45 12.26
N VAL A 35 14.37 15.77 13.16
CA VAL A 35 15.68 16.34 12.81
C VAL A 35 16.55 15.30 12.10
N LYS A 36 16.54 14.05 12.59
CA LYS A 36 17.21 12.93 11.94
C LYS A 36 16.50 12.53 10.64
N GLN A 37 15.21 12.76 10.57
CA GLN A 37 14.36 12.49 9.39
C GLN A 37 14.32 13.66 8.40
N LYS A 38 15.32 14.53 8.40
CA LYS A 38 15.41 15.65 7.45
C LYS A 38 15.41 15.14 6.01
N VAL A 39 16.32 14.20 5.70
CA VAL A 39 16.42 13.47 4.43
C VAL A 39 16.80 12.04 4.76
N GLN A 40 15.95 11.10 4.42
CA GLN A 40 16.22 9.67 4.56
C GLN A 40 16.21 9.03 3.17
N ARG A 41 17.17 8.14 2.92
CA ARG A 41 17.32 7.39 1.69
C ARG A 41 17.37 5.91 1.98
N PHE A 42 16.55 5.14 1.29
CA PHE A 42 16.40 3.70 1.46
C PHE A 42 16.55 3.01 0.10
N ALA A 43 17.63 2.26 -0.08
CA ALA A 43 17.88 1.45 -1.27
C ALA A 43 17.97 -0.04 -0.94
N THR A 44 18.15 -0.37 0.34
CA THR A 44 18.33 -1.74 0.84
C THR A 44 17.57 -1.93 2.15
N TYR A 45 17.32 -3.20 2.51
CA TYR A 45 16.74 -3.51 3.83
C TYR A 45 17.62 -3.08 5.01
N ASP A 46 18.95 -3.06 4.79
CA ASP A 46 19.93 -2.58 5.77
C ASP A 46 19.69 -1.11 6.10
N ASP A 47 19.30 -0.29 5.12
CA ASP A 47 18.99 1.13 5.33
C ASP A 47 17.77 1.28 6.25
N LEU A 48 16.75 0.43 6.09
CA LEU A 48 15.56 0.43 6.95
C LEU A 48 15.94 0.08 8.40
N THR A 49 16.81 -0.88 8.58
CA THR A 49 17.28 -1.31 9.90
C THR A 49 18.15 -0.24 10.57
N LYS A 50 19.11 0.33 9.84
CA LYS A 50 20.01 1.40 10.34
C LYS A 50 19.27 2.67 10.75
N GLN A 51 18.14 2.95 10.08
CA GLN A 51 17.32 4.11 10.38
C GLN A 51 16.13 3.79 11.29
N GLU A 52 16.13 2.59 11.91
CA GLU A 52 15.17 2.15 12.92
C GLU A 52 13.70 2.27 12.44
N CYS A 53 13.45 1.93 11.17
CA CYS A 53 12.11 2.02 10.59
C CYS A 53 11.11 1.11 11.31
N THR A 54 9.96 1.67 11.63
CA THR A 54 8.81 0.94 12.17
C THR A 54 8.23 -0.04 11.15
N ILE A 55 7.34 -0.94 11.57
CA ILE A 55 6.62 -1.85 10.65
C ILE A 55 5.85 -1.03 9.62
N GLU A 56 5.15 0.03 10.02
CA GLU A 56 4.38 0.88 9.11
C GLU A 56 5.25 1.57 8.06
N GLU A 57 6.42 2.08 8.45
CA GLU A 57 7.38 2.66 7.49
C GLU A 57 7.89 1.59 6.52
N ARG A 58 8.17 0.39 7.01
CA ARG A 58 8.58 -0.73 6.15
C ARG A 58 7.49 -1.13 5.17
N GLU A 59 6.21 -1.15 5.57
CA GLU A 59 5.06 -1.43 4.70
C GLU A 59 5.00 -0.48 3.49
N GLU A 60 5.45 0.75 3.69
CA GLU A 60 5.50 1.76 2.64
C GLU A 60 6.78 1.69 1.78
N TYR A 61 7.92 1.28 2.35
CA TYR A 61 9.23 1.36 1.69
C TYR A 61 9.70 0.03 1.10
N GLU A 62 9.51 -1.11 1.79
CA GLU A 62 9.99 -2.42 1.32
C GLU A 62 9.47 -2.81 -0.08
N PRO A 63 8.19 -2.57 -0.43
CA PRO A 63 7.72 -2.90 -1.77
C PRO A 63 8.42 -2.15 -2.91
N HIS A 64 8.94 -0.96 -2.65
CA HIS A 64 9.76 -0.23 -3.63
C HIS A 64 11.15 -0.82 -3.72
N ILE A 65 11.76 -1.14 -2.58
CA ILE A 65 13.09 -1.78 -2.51
C ILE A 65 13.06 -3.15 -3.18
N ASP A 66 12.01 -3.95 -2.96
CA ASP A 66 11.80 -5.24 -3.65
C ASP A 66 11.83 -5.10 -5.17
N ASN A 67 11.33 -3.99 -5.67
CA ASN A 67 11.34 -3.64 -7.10
C ASN A 67 12.62 -2.91 -7.55
N GLY A 68 13.61 -2.78 -6.68
CA GLY A 68 14.86 -2.07 -6.95
C GLY A 68 14.69 -0.57 -7.19
N VAL A 69 13.68 0.03 -6.56
CA VAL A 69 13.39 1.47 -6.58
C VAL A 69 13.90 2.10 -5.28
N ILE A 70 14.64 3.19 -5.40
CA ILE A 70 15.10 3.95 -4.25
C ILE A 70 13.90 4.69 -3.64
N VAL A 71 13.80 4.68 -2.31
CA VAL A 71 12.80 5.47 -1.59
C VAL A 71 13.50 6.61 -0.87
N TYR A 72 12.95 7.80 -1.01
CA TYR A 72 13.26 8.94 -0.17
C TYR A 72 12.08 9.27 0.72
N ALA A 73 12.34 9.59 1.97
CA ALA A 73 11.36 10.15 2.89
C ALA A 73 12.01 11.25 3.73
N GLY A 74 11.23 12.16 4.24
CA GLY A 74 11.76 13.17 5.14
C GLY A 74 10.98 14.48 5.12
N VAL A 75 11.40 15.42 5.96
CA VAL A 75 10.68 16.69 6.18
C VAL A 75 11.17 17.84 5.30
N ASP A 76 12.35 17.71 4.70
CA ASP A 76 12.93 18.74 3.82
C ASP A 76 12.82 18.28 2.35
N TYR A 77 11.69 18.58 1.73
CA TYR A 77 11.39 18.14 0.36
C TYR A 77 12.33 18.72 -0.69
N GLU A 78 12.84 19.96 -0.48
CA GLU A 78 13.82 20.52 -1.39
C GLU A 78 15.15 19.75 -1.30
N ALA A 79 15.65 19.52 -0.09
CA ALA A 79 16.89 18.77 0.11
C ALA A 79 16.77 17.32 -0.44
N ILE A 80 15.62 16.68 -0.26
CA ILE A 80 15.32 15.36 -0.84
C ILE A 80 15.42 15.42 -2.36
N LEU A 81 14.74 16.37 -2.99
CA LEU A 81 14.76 16.53 -4.45
C LEU A 81 16.17 16.74 -4.98
N ARG A 82 16.94 17.65 -4.36
CA ARG A 82 18.34 17.94 -4.77
C ARG A 82 19.25 16.73 -4.65
N GLN A 83 19.00 15.84 -3.68
CA GLN A 83 19.75 14.60 -3.57
C GLN A 83 19.29 13.57 -4.62
N ALA A 84 17.99 13.41 -4.81
CA ALA A 84 17.42 12.47 -5.78
C ALA A 84 17.83 12.79 -7.23
N GLU A 85 17.84 14.07 -7.62
CA GLU A 85 18.24 14.53 -8.97
C GLU A 85 19.66 14.07 -9.37
N GLN A 86 20.51 13.78 -8.40
CA GLN A 86 21.90 13.35 -8.69
C GLN A 86 22.00 11.87 -9.07
N GLU A 87 21.00 11.06 -8.74
CA GLU A 87 21.07 9.61 -8.93
C GLU A 87 19.94 9.01 -9.77
N VAL A 88 18.82 9.75 -9.98
CA VAL A 88 17.69 9.26 -10.75
C VAL A 88 17.27 10.21 -11.86
N ASP A 89 16.57 9.66 -12.86
CA ASP A 89 16.09 10.41 -14.03
C ASP A 89 14.64 10.88 -13.82
N ILE A 90 13.86 10.12 -13.02
CA ILE A 90 12.45 10.39 -12.72
C ILE A 90 12.19 10.20 -11.23
N VAL A 91 11.49 11.16 -10.66
CA VAL A 91 11.01 11.14 -9.28
C VAL A 91 9.50 10.90 -9.29
N LEU A 92 9.04 9.94 -8.50
CA LEU A 92 7.64 9.67 -8.26
C LEU A 92 7.25 10.24 -6.88
N TRP A 93 6.33 11.18 -6.84
CA TRP A 93 5.69 11.59 -5.61
C TRP A 93 4.61 10.56 -5.24
N ASP A 94 4.90 9.68 -4.28
CA ASP A 94 3.94 8.71 -3.76
C ASP A 94 3.19 9.33 -2.57
N GLY A 95 2.23 10.18 -2.88
CA GLY A 95 1.47 10.97 -1.92
C GLY A 95 0.39 10.18 -1.17
N GLY A 96 -0.03 10.73 -0.04
CA GLY A 96 -1.15 10.23 0.76
C GLY A 96 -2.52 10.67 0.23
N ASN A 97 -3.58 10.38 1.02
CA ASN A 97 -4.94 10.85 0.71
C ASN A 97 -5.11 12.36 0.92
N ASN A 98 -4.27 12.94 1.78
CA ASN A 98 -4.40 14.31 2.26
C ASN A 98 -3.25 15.19 1.76
N ASP A 99 -2.56 14.77 0.71
CA ASP A 99 -1.38 15.45 0.22
C ASP A 99 -1.61 16.08 -1.14
N PHE A 100 -1.02 17.26 -1.30
CA PHE A 100 -0.64 17.79 -2.60
C PHE A 100 0.83 17.44 -2.86
N SER A 101 1.21 17.28 -4.12
CA SER A 101 2.63 17.24 -4.46
C SER A 101 3.28 18.58 -4.08
N PHE A 102 4.41 18.50 -3.38
CA PHE A 102 5.25 19.68 -3.11
C PHE A 102 6.14 20.03 -4.32
N TYR A 103 6.11 19.21 -5.34
CA TYR A 103 6.84 19.41 -6.60
C TYR A 103 5.86 19.74 -7.72
N VAL A 104 6.32 20.49 -8.70
CA VAL A 104 5.61 20.66 -9.96
C VAL A 104 5.68 19.34 -10.72
N SER A 105 4.54 18.71 -10.93
CA SER A 105 4.45 17.40 -11.58
C SER A 105 4.37 17.55 -13.09
N ASP A 106 5.15 16.76 -13.84
CA ASP A 106 5.02 16.63 -15.29
C ASP A 106 3.81 15.77 -15.69
N LEU A 107 3.39 14.87 -14.79
CA LEU A 107 2.23 13.99 -14.96
C LEU A 107 1.58 13.73 -13.59
N SER A 108 0.32 14.09 -13.45
CA SER A 108 -0.46 13.86 -12.24
C SER A 108 -1.43 12.68 -12.43
N ILE A 109 -1.26 11.62 -11.64
CA ILE A 109 -2.09 10.42 -11.67
C ILE A 109 -2.87 10.31 -10.36
N VAL A 110 -4.20 10.31 -10.44
CA VAL A 110 -5.09 10.19 -9.28
C VAL A 110 -5.77 8.82 -9.29
N VAL A 111 -5.77 8.15 -8.13
CA VAL A 111 -6.37 6.81 -7.97
C VAL A 111 -7.70 6.94 -7.23
N ALA A 112 -8.78 6.48 -7.86
CA ALA A 112 -10.12 6.43 -7.30
C ALA A 112 -10.52 5.00 -6.91
N ASP A 113 -11.36 4.86 -5.88
CA ASP A 113 -11.81 3.58 -5.32
C ASP A 113 -13.33 3.45 -5.41
N PRO A 114 -13.86 2.63 -6.35
CA PRO A 114 -15.30 2.47 -6.52
C PRO A 114 -16.01 1.71 -5.39
N HIS A 115 -15.30 1.18 -4.41
CA HIS A 115 -15.90 0.72 -3.17
C HIS A 115 -16.38 1.87 -2.28
N ARG A 116 -15.98 3.11 -2.59
CA ARG A 116 -16.33 4.33 -1.86
C ARG A 116 -16.71 5.44 -2.82
N PRO A 117 -17.75 5.23 -3.66
CA PRO A 117 -18.18 6.23 -4.64
C PRO A 117 -18.58 7.53 -3.94
N GLY A 118 -18.21 8.66 -4.53
CA GLY A 118 -18.41 9.99 -3.96
C GLY A 118 -17.28 10.50 -3.07
N HIS A 119 -16.36 9.63 -2.60
CA HIS A 119 -15.22 10.10 -1.80
C HIS A 119 -14.24 10.94 -2.63
N GLU A 120 -14.15 10.70 -3.93
CA GLU A 120 -13.32 11.44 -4.87
C GLU A 120 -13.74 12.92 -5.02
N VAL A 121 -14.98 13.24 -4.69
CA VAL A 121 -15.57 14.60 -4.83
C VAL A 121 -15.98 15.24 -3.50
N SER A 122 -15.96 14.48 -2.39
CA SER A 122 -16.52 14.93 -1.10
C SER A 122 -15.50 15.41 -0.10
N PHE A 123 -14.20 15.11 -0.31
CA PHE A 123 -13.15 15.39 0.66
C PHE A 123 -12.04 16.27 0.07
N HIS A 124 -11.58 17.23 0.89
CA HIS A 124 -10.39 18.01 0.58
C HIS A 124 -9.14 17.28 1.11
N PRO A 125 -8.04 17.22 0.35
CA PRO A 125 -7.80 17.76 -0.98
C PRO A 125 -8.14 16.81 -2.14
N GLY A 126 -8.89 15.74 -1.90
CA GLY A 126 -9.23 14.73 -2.92
C GLY A 126 -9.87 15.37 -4.16
N GLU A 127 -10.91 16.21 -4.00
CA GLU A 127 -11.54 16.92 -5.11
C GLU A 127 -10.55 17.82 -5.85
N THR A 128 -9.67 18.53 -5.15
CA THR A 128 -8.66 19.38 -5.79
C THR A 128 -7.69 18.54 -6.63
N ASN A 129 -7.25 17.40 -6.11
CA ASN A 129 -6.41 16.47 -6.88
C ASN A 129 -7.13 15.95 -8.13
N VAL A 130 -8.44 15.67 -8.06
CA VAL A 130 -9.24 15.30 -9.23
C VAL A 130 -9.23 16.41 -10.28
N ARG A 131 -9.40 17.67 -9.89
CA ARG A 131 -9.38 18.81 -10.81
C ARG A 131 -8.02 19.03 -11.49
N LEU A 132 -6.93 18.63 -10.84
CA LEU A 132 -5.54 18.81 -11.31
C LEU A 132 -4.97 17.59 -12.03
N ALA A 133 -5.68 16.47 -12.05
CA ALA A 133 -5.19 15.23 -12.63
C ALA A 133 -5.06 15.27 -14.15
N ASP A 134 -4.02 14.64 -14.68
CA ASP A 134 -3.89 14.33 -16.10
C ASP A 134 -4.49 12.95 -16.41
N VAL A 135 -4.41 12.05 -15.42
CA VAL A 135 -4.86 10.65 -15.56
C VAL A 135 -5.59 10.20 -14.28
N PHE A 136 -6.69 9.51 -14.47
CA PHE A 136 -7.37 8.78 -13.42
C PHE A 136 -7.14 7.28 -13.56
N VAL A 137 -6.92 6.62 -12.44
CA VAL A 137 -6.97 5.15 -12.33
C VAL A 137 -8.15 4.79 -11.43
N ILE A 138 -9.23 4.28 -12.01
CA ILE A 138 -10.34 3.68 -11.25
C ILE A 138 -9.92 2.24 -10.96
N ASN A 139 -9.44 2.02 -9.73
CA ASN A 139 -8.89 0.74 -9.32
C ASN A 139 -9.95 -0.20 -8.72
N LYS A 140 -9.65 -1.51 -8.62
CA LYS A 140 -10.51 -2.54 -8.02
C LYS A 140 -11.89 -2.69 -8.70
N VAL A 141 -11.97 -2.43 -10.00
CA VAL A 141 -13.23 -2.57 -10.75
C VAL A 141 -13.69 -4.04 -10.81
N ASP A 142 -12.78 -4.99 -10.59
CA ASP A 142 -13.05 -6.43 -10.53
C ASP A 142 -13.84 -6.88 -9.29
N THR A 143 -13.87 -6.06 -8.25
CA THR A 143 -14.51 -6.38 -6.97
C THR A 143 -15.59 -5.38 -6.55
N ALA A 144 -15.68 -4.25 -7.23
CA ALA A 144 -16.68 -3.22 -6.99
C ALA A 144 -18.00 -3.53 -7.71
N LEU A 145 -19.09 -2.94 -7.25
CA LEU A 145 -20.38 -2.98 -7.96
C LEU A 145 -20.27 -2.15 -9.25
N PRO A 146 -20.80 -2.65 -10.40
CA PRO A 146 -20.72 -1.93 -11.68
C PRO A 146 -21.28 -0.50 -11.63
N GLU A 147 -22.39 -0.30 -10.91
CA GLU A 147 -23.01 1.00 -10.72
C GLU A 147 -22.10 1.99 -9.98
N ASN A 148 -21.29 1.52 -9.05
CA ASN A 148 -20.32 2.34 -8.34
C ASN A 148 -19.15 2.75 -9.26
N VAL A 149 -18.70 1.85 -10.12
CA VAL A 149 -17.66 2.17 -11.13
C VAL A 149 -18.17 3.25 -12.06
N ILE A 150 -19.42 3.14 -12.54
CA ILE A 150 -20.06 4.16 -13.39
C ILE A 150 -20.15 5.50 -12.65
N SER A 151 -20.65 5.49 -11.40
CA SER A 151 -20.77 6.70 -10.58
C SER A 151 -19.44 7.43 -10.39
N VAL A 152 -18.36 6.68 -10.07
CA VAL A 152 -17.01 7.27 -9.94
C VAL A 152 -16.53 7.84 -11.27
N ARG A 153 -16.71 7.13 -12.37
CA ARG A 153 -16.35 7.62 -13.71
C ARG A 153 -17.07 8.93 -14.05
N ASP A 154 -18.37 8.99 -13.81
CA ASP A 154 -19.19 10.18 -14.09
C ASP A 154 -18.76 11.37 -13.23
N ASN A 155 -18.47 11.15 -11.93
CA ASN A 155 -17.97 12.17 -11.03
C ASN A 155 -16.62 12.73 -11.50
N LEU A 156 -15.67 11.84 -11.84
CA LEU A 156 -14.34 12.25 -12.32
C LEU A 156 -14.45 13.03 -13.64
N HIS A 157 -15.25 12.54 -14.59
CA HIS A 157 -15.45 13.23 -15.87
C HIS A 157 -16.15 14.59 -15.71
N SER A 158 -17.11 14.69 -14.80
CA SER A 158 -17.82 15.96 -14.52
C SER A 158 -16.87 17.04 -13.97
N LEU A 159 -15.91 16.66 -13.12
CA LEU A 159 -14.97 17.63 -12.51
C LEU A 159 -13.77 17.92 -13.41
N ASN A 160 -13.35 16.94 -14.21
CA ASN A 160 -12.19 17.09 -15.09
C ASN A 160 -12.38 16.25 -16.37
N PRO A 161 -13.08 16.80 -17.37
CA PRO A 161 -13.41 16.08 -18.61
C PRO A 161 -12.20 15.86 -19.53
N THR A 162 -11.07 16.49 -19.25
CA THR A 162 -9.86 16.39 -20.10
C THR A 162 -8.90 15.28 -19.67
N ALA A 163 -9.00 14.82 -18.44
CA ALA A 163 -8.13 13.77 -17.93
C ALA A 163 -8.48 12.40 -18.54
N THR A 164 -7.45 11.61 -18.81
CA THR A 164 -7.62 10.24 -19.29
C THR A 164 -8.05 9.30 -18.19
N ILE A 165 -9.10 8.50 -18.39
CA ILE A 165 -9.56 7.49 -17.42
C ILE A 165 -9.02 6.11 -17.82
N ILE A 166 -8.37 5.44 -16.87
CA ILE A 166 -7.92 4.04 -16.96
C ILE A 166 -8.68 3.24 -15.89
N GLU A 167 -9.25 2.12 -16.28
CA GLU A 167 -9.82 1.15 -15.34
C GLU A 167 -8.81 0.06 -15.02
N ALA A 168 -8.77 -0.38 -13.77
CA ALA A 168 -7.85 -1.40 -13.33
C ALA A 168 -8.48 -2.35 -12.30
N ALA A 169 -8.14 -3.62 -12.43
CA ALA A 169 -8.36 -4.65 -11.43
C ALA A 169 -7.23 -4.65 -10.40
N SER A 170 -7.52 -5.26 -9.25
CA SER A 170 -6.52 -5.49 -8.19
C SER A 170 -6.52 -6.97 -7.77
N PRO A 171 -6.12 -7.90 -8.67
CA PRO A 171 -6.14 -9.32 -8.38
C PRO A 171 -5.21 -9.69 -7.23
N LEU A 172 -5.65 -10.65 -6.42
CA LEU A 172 -4.90 -11.21 -5.31
C LEU A 172 -4.12 -12.45 -5.77
N PHE A 173 -2.86 -12.54 -5.31
CA PHE A 173 -1.97 -13.67 -5.56
C PHE A 173 -1.43 -14.22 -4.26
N VAL A 174 -1.34 -15.53 -4.18
CA VAL A 174 -0.60 -16.28 -3.15
C VAL A 174 0.27 -17.33 -3.84
N ASP A 175 1.40 -17.70 -3.22
CA ASP A 175 2.32 -18.64 -3.85
C ASP A 175 1.72 -20.05 -3.96
N ASP A 176 1.02 -20.50 -2.91
CA ASP A 176 0.33 -21.79 -2.89
C ASP A 176 -1.11 -21.64 -2.35
N PRO A 177 -2.09 -21.41 -3.24
CA PRO A 177 -3.50 -21.30 -2.84
C PRO A 177 -4.06 -22.58 -2.20
N GLU A 178 -3.58 -23.75 -2.63
CA GLU A 178 -4.07 -25.04 -2.11
C GLU A 178 -3.61 -25.28 -0.66
N ALA A 179 -2.49 -24.69 -0.24
CA ALA A 179 -2.05 -24.75 1.15
C ALA A 179 -3.05 -24.12 2.13
N ILE A 180 -3.88 -23.17 1.68
CA ILE A 180 -4.89 -22.48 2.50
C ILE A 180 -6.16 -23.33 2.64
N ARG A 181 -6.49 -24.13 1.61
CA ARG A 181 -7.73 -24.87 1.54
C ARG A 181 -7.93 -25.81 2.74
N GLY A 182 -9.08 -25.68 3.40
CA GLY A 182 -9.46 -26.51 4.54
C GLY A 182 -8.68 -26.28 5.82
N LYS A 183 -7.84 -25.23 5.89
CA LYS A 183 -7.02 -24.91 7.06
C LYS A 183 -7.73 -23.92 7.99
N ARG A 184 -7.40 -24.02 9.28
CA ARG A 184 -7.68 -22.98 10.28
C ARG A 184 -6.56 -21.96 10.21
N VAL A 185 -6.88 -20.73 9.82
CA VAL A 185 -5.86 -19.70 9.53
C VAL A 185 -5.96 -18.50 10.48
N LEU A 186 -4.81 -17.94 10.82
CA LEU A 186 -4.68 -16.60 11.37
C LEU A 186 -4.44 -15.64 10.22
N VAL A 187 -5.27 -14.61 10.08
CA VAL A 187 -5.09 -13.57 9.08
C VAL A 187 -4.42 -12.36 9.71
N ILE A 188 -3.33 -11.90 9.08
CA ILE A 188 -2.64 -10.66 9.44
C ILE A 188 -2.87 -9.65 8.32
N GLU A 189 -3.18 -8.41 8.69
CA GLU A 189 -3.43 -7.32 7.74
C GLU A 189 -2.55 -6.11 8.06
N ASP A 190 -2.39 -5.25 7.06
CA ASP A 190 -1.78 -3.94 7.19
C ASP A 190 -2.45 -3.12 8.31
N GLY A 191 -1.65 -2.67 9.27
CA GLY A 191 -2.11 -1.92 10.42
C GLY A 191 -2.87 -0.64 10.07
N PRO A 192 -2.30 0.28 9.26
CA PRO A 192 -2.96 1.54 8.88
C PRO A 192 -4.29 1.37 8.17
N THR A 193 -4.45 0.39 7.30
CA THR A 193 -5.71 0.12 6.59
C THR A 193 -6.85 -0.16 7.56
N LEU A 194 -6.57 -0.86 8.65
CA LEU A 194 -7.55 -1.23 9.67
C LEU A 194 -7.79 -0.11 10.69
N THR A 195 -6.71 0.45 11.21
CA THR A 195 -6.78 1.41 12.32
C THR A 195 -7.17 2.81 11.88
N HIS A 196 -6.66 3.28 10.74
CA HIS A 196 -6.93 4.60 10.19
C HIS A 196 -7.94 4.56 9.03
N GLY A 197 -7.95 3.49 8.24
CA GLY A 197 -8.88 3.28 7.14
C GLY A 197 -10.28 2.84 7.58
N GLY A 198 -10.45 2.42 8.83
CA GLY A 198 -11.74 1.97 9.38
C GLY A 198 -12.29 0.70 8.73
N MET A 199 -11.45 -0.07 8.04
CA MET A 199 -11.84 -1.33 7.41
C MET A 199 -11.82 -2.48 8.42
N ALA A 200 -12.80 -3.39 8.32
CA ALA A 200 -12.89 -4.56 9.19
C ALA A 200 -12.00 -5.73 8.73
N TYR A 201 -11.49 -5.69 7.48
CA TYR A 201 -10.67 -6.73 6.86
C TYR A 201 -9.87 -6.14 5.69
N GLY A 202 -8.90 -6.88 5.19
CA GLY A 202 -8.06 -6.52 4.04
C GLY A 202 -7.83 -7.69 3.09
N ALA A 203 -6.70 -7.66 2.37
CA ALA A 203 -6.36 -8.60 1.31
C ALA A 203 -6.17 -10.04 1.83
N GLY A 204 -5.60 -10.20 3.01
CA GLY A 204 -5.38 -11.51 3.64
C GLY A 204 -6.68 -12.22 3.96
N TRP A 205 -7.66 -11.49 4.51
CA TRP A 205 -8.98 -12.05 4.80
C TRP A 205 -9.71 -12.47 3.52
N VAL A 206 -9.66 -11.62 2.49
CA VAL A 206 -10.26 -11.92 1.18
C VAL A 206 -9.60 -13.16 0.56
N ALA A 207 -8.27 -13.26 0.61
CA ALA A 207 -7.54 -14.42 0.12
C ALA A 207 -7.90 -15.70 0.90
N ALA A 208 -7.93 -15.64 2.24
CA ALA A 208 -8.30 -16.78 3.08
C ALA A 208 -9.70 -17.32 2.71
N ARG A 209 -10.66 -16.43 2.52
CA ARG A 209 -12.02 -16.80 2.08
C ARG A 209 -12.04 -17.36 0.66
N ARG A 210 -11.39 -16.69 -0.28
CA ARG A 210 -11.36 -17.06 -1.70
C ARG A 210 -10.72 -18.43 -1.93
N PHE A 211 -9.63 -18.74 -1.19
CA PHE A 211 -8.89 -19.98 -1.34
C PHE A 211 -9.36 -21.09 -0.38
N GLY A 212 -10.51 -20.89 0.28
CA GLY A 212 -11.23 -21.94 0.97
C GLY A 212 -10.65 -22.34 2.33
N ALA A 213 -10.15 -21.37 3.12
CA ALA A 213 -9.87 -21.62 4.53
C ALA A 213 -11.10 -22.17 5.24
N ALA A 214 -10.94 -23.20 6.08
CA ALA A 214 -12.03 -23.76 6.86
C ALA A 214 -12.52 -22.80 7.95
N GLU A 215 -11.58 -22.06 8.56
CA GLU A 215 -11.86 -21.11 9.62
C GLU A 215 -10.84 -19.98 9.60
N ILE A 216 -11.31 -18.74 9.72
CA ILE A 216 -10.48 -17.59 10.06
C ILE A 216 -10.60 -17.39 11.58
N VAL A 217 -9.54 -17.73 12.29
CA VAL A 217 -9.53 -17.76 13.76
C VAL A 217 -9.41 -16.35 14.33
N ASP A 218 -10.26 -16.00 15.28
CA ASP A 218 -10.16 -14.73 16.00
C ASP A 218 -8.86 -14.66 16.79
N PRO A 219 -7.98 -13.68 16.56
CA PRO A 219 -6.71 -13.56 17.28
C PRO A 219 -6.84 -13.01 18.72
N ARG A 220 -7.97 -12.40 19.08
CA ARG A 220 -8.15 -11.74 20.37
C ARG A 220 -7.86 -12.63 21.59
N PRO A 221 -8.27 -13.93 21.62
CA PRO A 221 -7.95 -14.82 22.73
C PRO A 221 -6.45 -15.10 22.91
N PHE A 222 -5.63 -14.81 21.91
CA PHE A 222 -4.18 -15.04 21.92
C PHE A 222 -3.37 -13.75 22.05
N ALA A 223 -4.05 -12.61 21.99
CA ALA A 223 -3.43 -11.29 22.03
C ALA A 223 -2.69 -11.07 23.36
N VAL A 224 -1.50 -10.47 23.27
CA VAL A 224 -0.69 -10.09 24.42
C VAL A 224 -0.25 -8.63 24.33
N GLY A 225 0.03 -8.02 25.48
CA GLY A 225 0.62 -6.68 25.57
C GLY A 225 -0.11 -5.63 24.74
N SER A 226 0.63 -4.92 23.92
CA SER A 226 0.16 -3.82 23.09
C SER A 226 -0.92 -4.21 22.07
N ILE A 227 -0.98 -5.49 21.68
CA ILE A 227 -2.03 -5.99 20.77
C ILE A 227 -3.41 -5.96 21.45
N ILE A 228 -3.48 -6.22 22.76
CA ILE A 228 -4.73 -6.11 23.53
C ILE A 228 -5.23 -4.65 23.50
N ASP A 229 -4.33 -3.70 23.69
CA ASP A 229 -4.68 -2.27 23.70
C ASP A 229 -5.10 -1.80 22.30
N THR A 230 -4.49 -2.34 21.26
CA THR A 230 -4.90 -2.10 19.87
C THR A 230 -6.36 -2.51 19.64
N TYR A 231 -6.77 -3.71 20.07
CA TYR A 231 -8.17 -4.13 19.93
C TYR A 231 -9.15 -3.30 20.76
N ARG A 232 -8.72 -2.84 21.95
CA ARG A 232 -9.54 -1.93 22.78
C ARG A 232 -9.76 -0.58 22.08
N LYS A 233 -8.69 -0.05 21.47
CA LYS A 233 -8.72 1.24 20.77
C LYS A 233 -9.51 1.17 19.45
N TYR A 234 -9.45 0.02 18.76
CA TYR A 234 -10.07 -0.19 17.45
C TYR A 234 -11.08 -1.37 17.49
N PRO A 235 -12.22 -1.23 18.17
CA PRO A 235 -13.15 -2.34 18.42
C PRO A 235 -13.89 -2.83 17.15
N LYS A 236 -13.85 -2.05 16.07
CA LYS A 236 -14.44 -2.43 14.78
C LYS A 236 -13.55 -3.34 13.93
N THR A 237 -12.32 -3.59 14.35
CA THR A 237 -11.43 -4.57 13.73
C THR A 237 -12.10 -5.94 13.70
N GLY A 238 -12.17 -6.57 12.52
CA GLY A 238 -12.75 -7.90 12.35
C GLY A 238 -11.93 -9.02 12.99
N THR A 239 -12.13 -10.25 12.56
CA THR A 239 -11.37 -11.43 13.01
C THR A 239 -10.00 -11.50 12.33
N ILE A 240 -9.22 -10.44 12.46
CA ILE A 240 -7.88 -10.31 11.85
C ILE A 240 -6.92 -9.66 12.85
N LEU A 241 -5.63 -9.88 12.66
CA LEU A 241 -4.56 -9.32 13.45
C LEU A 241 -3.90 -8.15 12.70
N PRO A 242 -3.98 -6.91 13.22
CA PRO A 242 -3.26 -5.79 12.61
C PRO A 242 -1.75 -5.95 12.83
N ALA A 243 -0.98 -5.84 11.75
CA ALA A 243 0.48 -5.80 11.80
C ALA A 243 0.91 -4.43 12.32
N MET A 244 1.14 -4.32 13.62
CA MET A 244 1.57 -3.08 14.27
C MET A 244 2.90 -3.28 14.99
N GLY A 245 3.76 -2.26 14.94
CA GLY A 245 5.05 -2.31 15.62
C GLY A 245 5.80 -0.99 15.55
N TYR A 246 5.54 -0.13 16.53
CA TYR A 246 6.24 1.17 16.69
C TYR A 246 7.51 1.07 17.56
N GLY A 247 8.00 -0.13 17.80
CA GLY A 247 9.20 -0.40 18.60
C GLY A 247 9.33 -1.88 18.93
N ASP A 248 10.49 -2.26 19.45
CA ASP A 248 10.87 -3.67 19.69
C ASP A 248 9.88 -4.42 20.58
N GLU A 249 9.26 -3.75 21.56
CA GLU A 249 8.30 -4.38 22.47
C GLU A 249 7.01 -4.77 21.75
N MET A 250 6.49 -3.85 20.91
CA MET A 250 5.28 -4.12 20.12
C MET A 250 5.51 -5.22 19.09
N VAL A 251 6.70 -5.24 18.47
CA VAL A 251 7.11 -6.30 17.54
C VAL A 251 7.14 -7.65 18.23
N LYS A 252 7.67 -7.72 19.48
CA LYS A 252 7.66 -8.95 20.28
C LYS A 252 6.25 -9.39 20.68
N ASP A 253 5.35 -8.44 20.97
CA ASP A 253 3.96 -8.75 21.31
C ASP A 253 3.22 -9.30 20.07
N LEU A 254 3.49 -8.75 18.88
CA LEU A 254 2.98 -9.27 17.63
C LEU A 254 3.47 -10.72 17.39
N GLU A 255 4.78 -10.96 17.51
CA GLU A 255 5.38 -12.29 17.39
C GLU A 255 4.74 -13.29 18.36
N LYS A 256 4.62 -12.94 19.65
CA LYS A 256 4.01 -13.79 20.66
C LYS A 256 2.54 -14.08 20.36
N THR A 257 1.78 -13.07 19.94
CA THR A 257 0.37 -13.23 19.58
C THR A 257 0.20 -14.21 18.43
N ILE A 258 1.01 -14.08 17.37
CA ILE A 258 1.00 -14.99 16.23
C ILE A 258 1.37 -16.42 16.67
N ASN A 259 2.42 -16.56 17.46
CA ASN A 259 2.95 -17.87 17.89
C ASN A 259 2.02 -18.57 18.89
N ASN A 260 1.26 -17.85 19.70
CA ASN A 260 0.26 -18.39 20.62
C ASN A 260 -1.02 -18.85 19.91
N ALA A 261 -1.32 -18.32 18.73
CA ALA A 261 -2.55 -18.65 18.01
C ALA A 261 -2.61 -20.13 17.65
N LYS A 262 -3.72 -20.80 17.96
CA LYS A 262 -3.95 -22.22 17.68
C LYS A 262 -4.53 -22.37 16.27
N VAL A 263 -3.66 -22.28 15.27
CA VAL A 263 -3.99 -22.31 13.85
C VAL A 263 -3.01 -23.21 13.09
N ASP A 264 -3.40 -23.66 11.92
CA ASP A 264 -2.57 -24.50 11.05
C ASP A 264 -1.53 -23.66 10.31
N MET A 265 -1.88 -22.42 9.95
CA MET A 265 -1.02 -21.51 9.23
C MET A 265 -1.44 -20.04 9.38
N VAL A 266 -0.57 -19.15 8.90
CA VAL A 266 -0.77 -17.70 8.84
C VAL A 266 -1.00 -17.28 7.38
N VAL A 267 -1.97 -16.40 7.15
CA VAL A 267 -2.18 -15.71 5.87
C VAL A 267 -1.89 -14.24 6.08
N SER A 268 -0.81 -13.74 5.49
CA SER A 268 -0.34 -12.37 5.67
C SER A 268 -0.74 -11.49 4.49
N GLY A 269 -1.63 -10.52 4.74
CA GLY A 269 -2.07 -9.51 3.79
C GLY A 269 -1.28 -8.20 3.88
N THR A 270 -0.25 -8.13 4.72
CA THR A 270 0.62 -6.95 4.79
C THR A 270 1.58 -6.92 3.59
N PRO A 271 1.96 -5.73 3.09
CA PRO A 271 2.88 -5.61 1.97
C PRO A 271 4.31 -6.08 2.27
N ILE A 272 4.69 -6.16 3.56
CA ILE A 272 6.03 -6.60 3.97
C ILE A 272 6.14 -8.10 4.18
N ASP A 273 7.38 -8.59 4.20
CA ASP A 273 7.69 -9.94 4.65
C ASP A 273 7.97 -9.95 6.16
N LEU A 274 6.94 -10.26 6.95
CA LEU A 274 7.05 -10.31 8.41
C LEU A 274 8.14 -11.26 8.90
N THR A 275 8.50 -12.30 8.14
CA THR A 275 9.55 -13.25 8.55
C THR A 275 10.94 -12.64 8.63
N ARG A 276 11.14 -11.45 8.06
CA ARG A 276 12.38 -10.66 8.20
C ARG A 276 12.50 -9.97 9.55
N ILE A 277 11.39 -9.80 10.26
CA ILE A 277 11.31 -8.99 11.49
C ILE A 277 11.00 -9.88 12.69
N ILE A 278 10.14 -10.89 12.52
CA ILE A 278 9.67 -11.80 13.57
C ILE A 278 9.89 -13.26 13.20
N LYS A 279 10.00 -14.10 14.22
CA LYS A 279 10.11 -15.57 14.06
C LYS A 279 8.73 -16.20 14.21
N VAL A 280 8.16 -16.63 13.12
CA VAL A 280 6.87 -17.32 13.09
C VAL A 280 7.07 -18.83 13.13
N ASN A 281 6.41 -19.52 14.09
CA ASN A 281 6.51 -20.95 14.31
C ASN A 281 5.50 -21.79 13.49
N LYS A 282 4.89 -21.20 12.47
CA LYS A 282 3.87 -21.80 11.62
C LYS A 282 4.15 -21.50 10.15
N PRO A 283 3.68 -22.34 9.22
CA PRO A 283 3.69 -21.98 7.80
C PRO A 283 2.97 -20.65 7.56
N MET A 284 3.50 -19.81 6.67
CA MET A 284 2.94 -18.53 6.30
C MET A 284 2.79 -18.43 4.78
N GLN A 285 1.61 -18.01 4.33
CA GLN A 285 1.36 -17.60 2.94
C GLN A 285 1.23 -16.07 2.88
N ARG A 286 2.01 -15.46 2.02
CA ARG A 286 1.90 -14.02 1.75
C ARG A 286 0.88 -13.78 0.64
N VAL A 287 0.02 -12.80 0.87
CA VAL A 287 -0.93 -12.31 -0.13
C VAL A 287 -0.31 -11.08 -0.79
N ARG A 288 -0.21 -11.12 -2.11
CA ARG A 288 0.21 -10.00 -2.94
C ARG A 288 -0.96 -9.55 -3.80
N TYR A 289 -0.96 -8.30 -4.18
CA TYR A 289 -1.92 -7.72 -5.10
C TYR A 289 -1.21 -6.74 -6.02
N GLU A 290 -1.63 -6.70 -7.26
CA GLU A 290 -1.01 -5.90 -8.31
C GLU A 290 -2.08 -5.12 -9.06
N LEU A 291 -1.67 -3.99 -9.64
CA LEU A 291 -2.52 -3.24 -10.54
C LEU A 291 -2.53 -3.92 -11.91
N GLN A 292 -3.70 -4.22 -12.42
CA GLN A 292 -3.89 -4.77 -13.76
C GLN A 292 -4.85 -3.87 -14.54
N GLU A 293 -4.32 -3.10 -15.48
CA GLU A 293 -5.11 -2.22 -16.32
C GLU A 293 -6.05 -3.02 -17.24
N ILE A 294 -7.25 -2.51 -17.46
CA ILE A 294 -8.28 -3.12 -18.32
C ILE A 294 -8.50 -2.24 -19.54
N GLY A 295 -8.30 -2.78 -20.73
CA GLY A 295 -8.49 -2.07 -22.00
C GLY A 295 -7.37 -1.07 -22.31
N LYS A 296 -7.73 -0.04 -23.07
CA LYS A 296 -6.81 1.00 -23.55
C LYS A 296 -7.39 2.41 -23.25
N PRO A 297 -6.54 3.41 -23.02
CA PRO A 297 -5.08 3.32 -22.90
C PRO A 297 -4.64 2.67 -21.58
N THR A 298 -3.44 2.11 -21.55
CA THR A 298 -2.78 1.64 -20.30
C THR A 298 -1.87 2.73 -19.73
N LEU A 299 -1.42 2.55 -18.48
CA LEU A 299 -0.37 3.41 -17.90
C LEU A 299 0.90 3.41 -18.76
N GLU A 300 1.24 2.25 -19.35
CA GLU A 300 2.40 2.14 -20.24
C GLU A 300 2.23 3.00 -21.49
N ASP A 301 1.04 3.02 -22.09
CA ASP A 301 0.75 3.87 -23.26
C ASP A 301 0.93 5.36 -22.92
N ILE A 302 0.40 5.80 -21.75
CA ILE A 302 0.53 7.18 -21.29
C ILE A 302 1.98 7.54 -21.01
N LEU A 303 2.72 6.69 -20.28
CA LEU A 303 4.10 6.95 -19.92
C LEU A 303 5.01 6.97 -21.16
N LYS A 304 4.81 6.06 -22.10
CA LYS A 304 5.53 6.08 -23.38
C LYS A 304 5.24 7.34 -24.21
N GLN A 305 3.99 7.79 -24.24
CA GLN A 305 3.62 9.04 -24.92
C GLN A 305 4.30 10.25 -24.27
N LYS A 306 4.34 10.31 -22.94
CA LYS A 306 4.86 11.47 -22.19
C LYS A 306 6.39 11.49 -22.12
N PHE A 307 7.02 10.33 -21.88
CA PHE A 307 8.44 10.20 -21.57
C PHE A 307 9.21 9.31 -22.54
N GLY A 308 8.58 8.75 -23.56
CA GLY A 308 9.27 7.92 -24.56
C GLY A 308 10.40 8.70 -25.22
N LYS A 309 11.59 8.09 -25.30
CA LYS A 309 12.70 8.65 -26.07
C LYS A 309 12.27 8.65 -27.54
N LYS A 310 12.34 9.80 -28.19
CA LYS A 310 12.13 9.94 -29.63
C LYS A 310 13.23 9.27 -30.43
#